data_e2c44853aba83e046d54e1427ab3e797
#
_entry.id   e2c44853aba83e046d54e1427ab3e797
#
_cell.length_a   1.000
_cell.length_b   1.000
_cell.length_c   1.000
_cell.angle_alpha   90.00
_cell.angle_beta   90.00
_cell.angle_gamma   90.00
#
_symmetry.space_group_name_H-M   'P 1'
#
loop_
_entity.id
_entity.type
_entity.pdbx_description
1 polymer ?
#
loop_
_entity_poly.entity_id
_entity_poly.type
_entity_poly.pdbx_seq_one_letter_code
_entity_poly.pdbx_strand_id
1 'polypeptide(L)'
;MIYLLDVNALVALGFINHEFHPRVARWVRANSSPQLASCSITELGFLRVLAQAPAYGFTVSQARSLLLRLKEAPTRPLAFIRDGHDVSRLPGWVKAPKQITDGHLSNLAKASGALLATLDENIPGSHLIPK
;
A
#
# COMPACT_ATOMS: atom_id res chain seq x y z
N MET A 1 -10.63 -11.16 5.00
CA MET A 1 -10.15 -10.54 3.75
C MET A 1 -8.78 -9.94 3.96
N ILE A 2 -7.89 -10.15 3.01
CA ILE A 2 -6.55 -9.58 3.03
C ILE A 2 -6.56 -8.36 2.11
N TYR A 3 -5.99 -7.25 2.58
CA TYR A 3 -5.89 -6.02 1.80
C TYR A 3 -4.41 -5.68 1.55
N LEU A 4 -4.00 -5.71 0.29
CA LEU A 4 -2.69 -5.20 -0.11
C LEU A 4 -2.82 -3.67 -0.20
N LEU A 5 -2.08 -2.97 0.64
CA LEU A 5 -2.08 -1.51 0.60
C LEU A 5 -1.20 -1.03 -0.56
N ASP A 6 -1.72 -0.12 -1.38
CA ASP A 6 -0.85 0.52 -2.37
C ASP A 6 0.11 1.49 -1.67
N VAL A 7 1.02 2.09 -2.44
CA VAL A 7 2.06 2.95 -1.85
C VAL A 7 1.45 4.07 -1.03
N ASN A 8 0.47 4.79 -1.58
CA ASN A 8 -0.11 5.95 -0.89
C ASN A 8 -0.89 5.55 0.36
N ALA A 9 -1.61 4.44 0.31
CA ALA A 9 -2.33 3.93 1.47
C ALA A 9 -1.35 3.47 2.56
N LEU A 10 -0.25 2.82 2.18
CA LEU A 10 0.77 2.39 3.14
C LEU A 10 1.46 3.59 3.80
N VAL A 11 1.81 4.61 3.02
CA VAL A 11 2.40 5.84 3.56
C VAL A 11 1.42 6.52 4.51
N ALA A 12 0.15 6.65 4.11
CA ALA A 12 -0.86 7.29 4.95
C ALA A 12 -1.09 6.51 6.26
N LEU A 13 -1.01 5.20 6.22
CA LEU A 13 -1.13 4.39 7.43
C LEU A 13 0.06 4.60 8.37
N GLY A 14 1.27 4.55 7.83
CA GLY A 14 2.50 4.56 8.63
C GLY A 14 2.97 5.93 9.07
N PHE A 15 2.66 6.97 8.32
CA PHE A 15 3.11 8.33 8.62
C PHE A 15 1.95 9.14 9.22
N ILE A 16 2.00 9.35 10.54
CA ILE A 16 0.88 9.94 11.29
C ILE A 16 0.53 11.35 10.84
N ASN A 17 1.49 12.11 10.31
CA ASN A 17 1.28 13.47 9.83
C ASN A 17 0.83 13.55 8.37
N HIS A 18 0.63 12.40 7.71
CA HIS A 18 0.13 12.38 6.34
C HIS A 18 -1.30 12.93 6.29
N GLU A 19 -1.60 13.68 5.22
CA GLU A 19 -2.92 14.29 5.00
C GLU A 19 -4.06 13.28 5.16
N PHE A 20 -3.89 12.07 4.62
CA PHE A 20 -4.92 11.04 4.63
C PHE A 20 -4.75 10.00 5.74
N HIS A 21 -3.85 10.23 6.70
CA HIS A 21 -3.69 9.31 7.81
C HIS A 21 -5.01 9.09 8.58
N PRO A 22 -5.76 10.15 8.94
CA PRO A 22 -7.01 9.95 9.68
C PRO A 22 -8.02 9.07 8.93
N ARG A 23 -8.08 9.22 7.61
CA ARG A 23 -8.98 8.44 6.75
C ARG A 23 -8.61 6.95 6.79
N VAL A 24 -7.34 6.64 6.58
CA VAL A 24 -6.86 5.25 6.58
C VAL A 24 -6.97 4.64 7.97
N ALA A 25 -6.56 5.37 9.00
CA ALA A 25 -6.63 4.88 10.39
C ALA A 25 -8.08 4.60 10.80
N ARG A 26 -9.03 5.46 10.41
CA ARG A 26 -10.45 5.25 10.69
C ARG A 26 -10.97 3.98 10.02
N TRP A 27 -10.59 3.76 8.76
CA TRP A 27 -10.98 2.54 8.02
C TRP A 27 -10.45 1.29 8.71
N VAL A 28 -9.19 1.31 9.12
CA VAL A 28 -8.57 0.18 9.81
C VAL A 28 -9.28 -0.12 11.13
N ARG A 29 -9.63 0.91 11.90
CA ARG A 29 -10.35 0.73 13.17
C ARG A 29 -11.78 0.24 12.98
N ALA A 30 -12.45 0.69 11.92
CA ALA A 30 -13.85 0.31 11.66
C ALA A 30 -14.00 -1.14 11.22
N ASN A 31 -12.95 -1.74 10.69
CA ASN A 31 -12.95 -3.14 10.26
C ASN A 31 -12.27 -3.97 11.33
N SER A 32 -13.04 -4.76 12.05
CA SER A 32 -12.63 -5.40 13.30
C SER A 32 -11.47 -6.38 13.17
N SER A 33 -10.85 -6.58 12.06
CA SER A 33 -9.56 -7.28 11.88
C SER A 33 -9.23 -7.42 10.42
N PRO A 34 -9.07 -6.33 9.67
CA PRO A 34 -8.58 -6.50 8.30
C PRO A 34 -7.14 -6.97 8.39
N GLN A 35 -6.81 -8.02 7.67
CA GLN A 35 -5.42 -8.39 7.49
C GLN A 35 -4.83 -7.48 6.44
N LEU A 36 -3.83 -6.71 6.82
CA LEU A 36 -3.14 -5.79 5.91
C LEU A 36 -1.88 -6.44 5.38
N ALA A 37 -1.51 -6.10 4.17
CA ALA A 37 -0.33 -6.67 3.53
C ALA A 37 0.44 -5.60 2.77
N SER A 38 1.74 -5.85 2.61
CA SER A 38 2.63 -5.13 1.73
C SER A 38 3.29 -6.10 0.75
N CYS A 39 4.01 -5.55 -0.22
CA CYS A 39 4.86 -6.31 -1.12
C CYS A 39 6.11 -5.49 -1.41
N SER A 40 7.06 -6.05 -2.15
CA SER A 40 8.33 -5.35 -2.42
C SER A 40 8.12 -3.98 -3.04
N ILE A 41 7.23 -3.86 -4.02
CA ILE A 41 6.98 -2.58 -4.70
C ILE A 41 6.42 -1.55 -3.74
N THR A 42 5.44 -1.92 -2.92
CA THR A 42 4.83 -0.96 -2.00
C THR A 42 5.78 -0.57 -0.88
N GLU A 43 6.64 -1.48 -0.42
CA GLU A 43 7.65 -1.17 0.59
C GLU A 43 8.70 -0.23 0.04
N LEU A 44 9.20 -0.49 -1.16
CA LEU A 44 10.17 0.41 -1.79
C LEU A 44 9.55 1.78 -2.07
N GLY A 45 8.30 1.80 -2.51
CA GLY A 45 7.57 3.05 -2.73
C GLY A 45 7.37 3.85 -1.44
N PHE A 46 7.09 3.17 -0.33
CA PHE A 46 6.97 3.80 0.99
C PHE A 46 8.26 4.56 1.35
N LEU A 47 9.42 3.90 1.22
CA LEU A 47 10.69 4.52 1.50
C LEU A 47 10.95 5.72 0.57
N ARG A 48 10.66 5.53 -0.72
CA ARG A 48 10.91 6.59 -1.71
C ARG A 48 10.07 7.83 -1.44
N VAL A 49 8.79 7.65 -1.17
CA VAL A 49 7.89 8.79 -0.93
C VAL A 49 8.34 9.56 0.31
N LEU A 50 8.62 8.87 1.41
CA LEU A 50 9.00 9.55 2.65
C LEU A 50 10.36 10.23 2.56
N ALA A 51 11.32 9.59 1.88
CA ALA A 51 12.68 10.15 1.80
C ALA A 51 12.82 11.21 0.71
N GLN A 52 11.96 11.16 -0.32
CA GLN A 52 12.05 12.07 -1.45
C GLN A 52 11.38 13.43 -1.18
N ALA A 53 10.31 13.45 -0.41
CA ALA A 53 9.56 14.67 -0.14
C ALA A 53 10.22 15.47 0.99
N PRO A 54 10.80 16.66 0.71
CA PRO A 54 11.47 17.43 1.77
C PRO A 54 10.55 17.79 2.92
N ALA A 55 9.26 17.99 2.65
CA ALA A 55 8.27 18.33 3.68
C ALA A 55 8.11 17.24 4.72
N TYR A 56 8.41 15.98 4.39
CA TYR A 56 8.29 14.89 5.35
C TYR A 56 9.53 14.73 6.23
N GLY A 57 10.70 15.16 5.76
CA GLY A 57 11.91 15.20 6.57
C GLY A 57 12.54 13.86 6.93
N PHE A 58 12.25 12.79 6.15
CA PHE A 58 12.81 11.47 6.43
C PHE A 58 14.11 11.23 5.68
N THR A 59 15.07 10.59 6.36
CA THR A 59 16.16 9.90 5.67
C THR A 59 15.67 8.51 5.23
N VAL A 60 16.39 7.87 4.31
CA VAL A 60 16.06 6.49 3.92
C VAL A 60 16.10 5.55 5.15
N SER A 61 17.10 5.73 6.00
CA SER A 61 17.23 4.91 7.21
C SER A 61 16.03 5.07 8.15
N GLN A 62 15.58 6.32 8.34
CA GLN A 62 14.42 6.60 9.19
C GLN A 62 13.14 6.00 8.60
N ALA A 63 12.94 6.14 7.30
CA ALA A 63 11.77 5.58 6.62
C ALA A 63 11.76 4.05 6.74
N ARG A 64 12.92 3.42 6.55
CA ARG A 64 13.06 1.96 6.68
C ARG A 64 12.73 1.51 8.10
N SER A 65 13.26 2.18 9.11
CA SER A 65 12.99 1.84 10.50
C SER A 65 11.50 1.97 10.84
N LEU A 66 10.86 3.02 10.33
CA LEU A 66 9.42 3.21 10.54
C LEU A 66 8.62 2.06 9.93
N LEU A 67 8.95 1.67 8.69
CA LEU A 67 8.25 0.57 8.02
C LEU A 67 8.45 -0.75 8.75
N LEU A 68 9.67 -1.05 9.18
CA LEU A 68 9.95 -2.30 9.89
C LEU A 68 9.15 -2.39 11.19
N ARG A 69 9.04 -1.28 11.93
CA ARG A 69 8.21 -1.25 13.14
C ARG A 69 6.74 -1.47 12.80
N LEU A 70 6.25 -0.87 11.72
CA LEU A 70 4.88 -1.04 11.28
C LEU A 70 4.59 -2.50 10.92
N LYS A 71 5.53 -3.17 10.26
CA LYS A 71 5.38 -4.57 9.87
C LYS A 71 5.32 -5.51 11.06
N GLU A 72 5.98 -5.16 12.16
CA GLU A 72 6.10 -6.00 13.35
C GLU A 72 5.12 -5.60 14.46
N ALA A 73 4.22 -4.66 14.21
CA ALA A 73 3.29 -4.18 15.23
C ALA A 73 2.50 -5.34 15.84
N PRO A 74 2.50 -5.50 17.18
CA PRO A 74 1.91 -6.68 17.82
C PRO A 74 0.41 -6.82 17.56
N THR A 75 -0.30 -5.69 17.47
CA THR A 75 -1.76 -5.73 17.31
C THR A 75 -2.19 -5.86 15.86
N ARG A 76 -1.34 -5.45 14.92
CA ARG A 76 -1.72 -5.45 13.50
C ARG A 76 -0.47 -5.50 12.62
N PRO A 77 0.20 -6.65 12.57
CA PRO A 77 1.36 -6.80 11.70
C PRO A 77 0.94 -6.80 10.23
N LEU A 78 1.87 -6.41 9.37
CA LEU A 78 1.66 -6.52 7.92
C LEU A 78 2.10 -7.89 7.43
N ALA A 79 1.24 -8.57 6.67
CA ALA A 79 1.65 -9.74 5.91
C ALA A 79 2.48 -9.27 4.71
N PHE A 80 3.33 -10.16 4.20
CA PHE A 80 4.13 -9.85 3.02
C PHE A 80 3.71 -10.75 1.87
N ILE A 81 3.33 -10.15 0.75
CA ILE A 81 2.95 -10.88 -0.46
C ILE A 81 4.17 -10.92 -1.39
N ARG A 82 4.64 -12.13 -1.68
CA ARG A 82 5.75 -12.32 -2.62
C ARG A 82 5.30 -12.04 -4.04
N ASP A 83 6.18 -11.45 -4.82
CA ASP A 83 5.88 -11.02 -6.17
C ASP A 83 6.71 -11.83 -7.18
N GLY A 84 6.03 -12.76 -7.87
CA GLY A 84 6.62 -13.50 -8.96
C GLY A 84 6.01 -13.13 -10.31
N HIS A 85 5.31 -12.01 -10.40
CA HIS A 85 4.62 -11.59 -11.62
C HIS A 85 5.52 -10.71 -12.48
N ASP A 86 5.65 -11.07 -13.75
CA ASP A 86 6.30 -10.22 -14.75
C ASP A 86 5.25 -9.41 -15.53
N VAL A 87 5.69 -8.65 -16.52
CA VAL A 87 4.83 -7.75 -17.27
C VAL A 87 3.77 -8.46 -18.12
N SER A 88 3.93 -9.78 -18.36
CA SER A 88 2.92 -10.55 -19.09
C SER A 88 1.60 -10.65 -18.31
N ARG A 89 1.65 -10.42 -17.00
CA ARG A 89 0.50 -10.52 -16.12
C ARG A 89 -0.25 -9.19 -15.94
N LEU A 90 0.19 -8.11 -16.59
CA LEU A 90 -0.50 -6.83 -16.49
C LEU A 90 -1.92 -6.95 -17.05
N PRO A 91 -2.93 -6.40 -16.32
CA PRO A 91 -4.31 -6.46 -16.80
C PRO A 91 -4.52 -5.59 -18.04
N GLY A 92 -5.52 -5.96 -18.83
CA GLY A 92 -5.81 -5.29 -20.11
C GLY A 92 -6.22 -3.83 -19.98
N TRP A 93 -6.65 -3.39 -18.79
CA TRP A 93 -7.05 -1.99 -18.61
C TRP A 93 -5.85 -1.04 -18.44
N VAL A 94 -4.62 -1.58 -18.31
CA VAL A 94 -3.41 -0.74 -18.24
C VAL A 94 -3.13 -0.21 -19.65
N LYS A 95 -3.34 1.08 -19.86
CA LYS A 95 -3.16 1.75 -21.16
C LYS A 95 -2.21 2.93 -21.09
N ALA A 96 -1.95 3.48 -19.92
CA ALA A 96 -1.12 4.65 -19.72
C ALA A 96 0.00 4.35 -18.72
N PRO A 97 1.16 5.04 -18.84
CA PRO A 97 2.27 4.80 -17.93
C PRO A 97 1.93 4.90 -16.45
N LYS A 98 1.06 5.84 -16.07
CA LYS A 98 0.66 6.02 -14.68
C LYS A 98 -0.15 4.86 -14.12
N GLN A 99 -0.67 3.98 -14.96
CA GLN A 99 -1.47 2.81 -14.54
C GLN A 99 -0.64 1.56 -14.35
N ILE A 100 0.64 1.56 -14.72
CA ILE A 100 1.46 0.36 -14.77
C ILE A 100 1.61 -0.27 -13.39
N THR A 101 2.05 0.51 -12.40
CA THR A 101 2.25 -0.01 -11.04
C THR A 101 0.93 -0.43 -10.41
N ASP A 102 -0.12 0.36 -10.58
CA ASP A 102 -1.45 0.04 -10.03
C ASP A 102 -2.00 -1.25 -10.64
N GLY A 103 -1.81 -1.45 -11.94
CA GLY A 103 -2.23 -2.67 -12.61
C GLY A 103 -1.48 -3.90 -12.11
N HIS A 104 -0.17 -3.76 -11.93
CA HIS A 104 0.65 -4.84 -11.38
C HIS A 104 0.18 -5.20 -9.97
N LEU A 105 0.01 -4.21 -9.10
CA LEU A 105 -0.41 -4.43 -7.71
C LEU A 105 -1.81 -5.03 -7.63
N SER A 106 -2.73 -4.56 -8.47
CA SER A 106 -4.09 -5.07 -8.51
C SER A 106 -4.10 -6.56 -8.88
N ASN A 107 -3.33 -6.94 -9.88
CA ASN A 107 -3.26 -8.34 -10.31
C ASN A 107 -2.54 -9.22 -9.30
N LEU A 108 -1.47 -8.70 -8.68
CA LEU A 108 -0.76 -9.42 -7.62
C LEU A 108 -1.68 -9.70 -6.43
N ALA A 109 -2.44 -8.69 -6.00
CA ALA A 109 -3.40 -8.85 -4.91
C ALA A 109 -4.44 -9.94 -5.26
N LYS A 110 -5.05 -9.85 -6.43
CA LYS A 110 -6.05 -10.80 -6.89
C LYS A 110 -5.51 -12.23 -6.91
N ALA A 111 -4.31 -12.43 -7.44
CA ALA A 111 -3.69 -13.74 -7.51
C ALA A 111 -3.37 -14.32 -6.13
N SER A 112 -3.22 -13.47 -5.12
CA SER A 112 -2.92 -13.84 -3.74
C SER A 112 -4.18 -13.97 -2.87
N GLY A 113 -5.37 -13.88 -3.46
CA GLY A 113 -6.62 -13.93 -2.71
C GLY A 113 -6.90 -12.66 -1.90
N ALA A 114 -6.31 -11.54 -2.32
CA ALA A 114 -6.44 -10.26 -1.63
C ALA A 114 -7.14 -9.24 -2.52
N LEU A 115 -7.44 -8.07 -1.94
CA LEU A 115 -7.87 -6.88 -2.69
C LEU A 115 -6.82 -5.79 -2.53
N LEU A 116 -6.58 -5.03 -3.59
CA LEU A 116 -5.76 -3.83 -3.48
C LEU A 116 -6.57 -2.76 -2.77
N ALA A 117 -6.10 -2.27 -1.64
CA ALA A 117 -6.72 -1.16 -0.92
C ALA A 117 -6.01 0.13 -1.29
N THR A 118 -6.76 1.12 -1.71
CA THR A 118 -6.23 2.33 -2.32
C THR A 118 -7.04 3.56 -1.92
N LEU A 119 -6.39 4.71 -2.02
CA LEU A 119 -7.05 6.03 -1.91
C LEU A 119 -7.46 6.57 -3.29
N ASP A 120 -7.07 5.90 -4.37
CA ASP A 120 -7.33 6.34 -5.75
C ASP A 120 -8.64 5.75 -6.26
N GLU A 121 -9.54 6.63 -6.73
CA GLU A 121 -10.86 6.25 -7.23
C GLU A 121 -10.81 5.56 -8.60
N ASN A 122 -9.67 5.56 -9.28
CA ASN A 122 -9.58 5.18 -10.69
C ASN A 122 -8.93 3.81 -10.94
N ILE A 123 -8.81 2.97 -9.92
CA ILE A 123 -8.22 1.64 -10.08
C ILE A 123 -9.32 0.59 -10.16
N PRO A 124 -9.55 -0.03 -11.33
CA PRO A 124 -10.61 -1.03 -11.49
C PRO A 124 -10.44 -2.21 -10.53
N GLY A 125 -11.52 -2.68 -9.94
CA GLY A 125 -11.52 -3.87 -9.08
C GLY A 125 -10.86 -3.71 -7.73
N SER A 126 -10.39 -2.52 -7.38
CA SER A 126 -9.76 -2.27 -6.09
C SER A 126 -10.79 -1.97 -5.01
N HIS A 127 -10.35 -2.00 -3.76
CA HIS A 127 -11.13 -1.53 -2.62
C HIS A 127 -10.75 -0.08 -2.34
N LEU A 128 -11.67 0.83 -2.58
CA LEU A 128 -11.44 2.25 -2.25
C LEU A 128 -11.65 2.45 -0.76
N ILE A 129 -10.60 2.93 -0.08
CA ILE A 129 -10.69 3.25 1.35
C ILE A 129 -11.68 4.40 1.53
N PRO A 130 -12.74 4.24 2.36
CA PRO A 130 -13.79 5.26 2.50
C PRO A 130 -13.27 6.59 3.03
N LYS A 131 -13.84 7.66 2.54
CA LYS A 131 -13.55 9.02 3.02
C LYS A 131 -14.06 9.26 4.43
#